data_650377cb1b32ce1c1710a296112340da
#
_entry.id   650377cb1b32ce1c1710a296112340da
#
_cell.length_a   1.000
_cell.length_b   1.000
_cell.length_c   1.000
_cell.angle_alpha   90.00
_cell.angle_beta   90.00
_cell.angle_gamma   90.00
#
_symmetry.space_group_name_H-M   'P 1'
#
loop_
_entity.id
_entity.type
_entity.pdbx_description
1 polymer ?
#
loop_
_entity_poly.entity_id
_entity_poly.type
_entity_poly.pdbx_seq_one_letter_code
_entity_poly.pdbx_strand_id
1 'polypeptide(L)'
;EMAQAVTEYADAASQIADLTARNAFVTRLPDGVTYRFHHMMKECAQRTFRTLPPESQQRCRRRYGQWYEERGQYLQALRAYGGAEDFDGVLRVVEKDAGILLALLPPEQVLSWLDRCLPEVLERHPLAMLVLMRSMFNWRRIPKMLRLKEQLLAAIDARPDMSGEERG
;
A
#
# COMPACT_ATOMS: atom_id res chain seq x y z
N GLU A 1 -6.62 0.90 -18.84
CA GLU A 1 -5.35 0.40 -18.29
C GLU A 1 -5.49 -0.10 -16.85
N MET A 2 -5.80 0.80 -15.86
CA MET A 2 -5.93 0.41 -14.44
C MET A 2 -6.90 -0.76 -14.24
N ALA A 3 -8.10 -0.70 -14.81
CA ALA A 3 -9.09 -1.75 -14.65
C ALA A 3 -8.58 -3.12 -15.14
N GLN A 4 -7.91 -3.18 -16.27
CA GLN A 4 -7.31 -4.43 -16.78
C GLN A 4 -6.18 -4.92 -15.88
N ALA A 5 -5.27 -4.03 -15.46
CA ALA A 5 -4.14 -4.39 -14.60
C ALA A 5 -4.60 -4.95 -13.24
N VAL A 6 -5.65 -4.36 -12.66
CA VAL A 6 -6.14 -4.74 -11.32
C VAL A 6 -7.04 -5.98 -11.36
N THR A 7 -7.90 -6.11 -12.38
CA THR A 7 -8.85 -7.22 -12.46
C THR A 7 -8.33 -8.42 -13.25
N GLU A 8 -7.24 -8.25 -14.03
CA GLU A 8 -6.75 -9.22 -15.02
C GLU A 8 -7.80 -9.57 -16.10
N TYR A 9 -8.84 -8.76 -16.20
CA TYR A 9 -9.92 -8.99 -17.13
C TYR A 9 -9.60 -8.29 -18.44
N ALA A 10 -9.29 -9.06 -19.48
CA ALA A 10 -8.88 -8.53 -20.79
C ALA A 10 -9.90 -7.54 -21.38
N ASP A 11 -11.18 -7.80 -21.15
CA ASP A 11 -12.30 -7.03 -21.69
C ASP A 11 -12.77 -5.90 -20.77
N ALA A 12 -12.07 -5.59 -19.68
CA ALA A 12 -12.49 -4.56 -18.73
C ALA A 12 -12.72 -3.19 -19.39
N ALA A 13 -11.88 -2.81 -20.34
CA ALA A 13 -12.03 -1.55 -21.07
C ALA A 13 -13.28 -1.53 -21.96
N SER A 14 -13.55 -2.64 -22.66
CA SER A 14 -14.74 -2.82 -23.49
C SER A 14 -16.02 -2.78 -22.66
N GLN A 15 -16.04 -3.46 -21.52
CA GLN A 15 -17.20 -3.44 -20.61
C GLN A 15 -17.48 -2.05 -20.05
N ILE A 16 -16.44 -1.29 -19.67
CA ILE A 16 -16.63 0.10 -19.21
C ILE A 16 -17.15 0.98 -20.34
N ALA A 17 -16.68 0.79 -21.57
CA ALA A 17 -17.17 1.53 -22.73
C ALA A 17 -18.64 1.19 -23.03
N ASP A 18 -19.04 -0.07 -22.96
CA ASP A 18 -20.42 -0.52 -23.12
C ASP A 18 -21.35 0.06 -22.04
N LEU A 19 -20.95 0.02 -20.77
CA LEU A 19 -21.67 0.65 -19.68
C LEU A 19 -21.85 2.17 -19.90
N THR A 20 -20.84 2.82 -20.45
CA THR A 20 -20.90 4.26 -20.77
C THR A 20 -21.87 4.53 -21.93
N ALA A 21 -21.81 3.71 -22.99
CA ALA A 21 -22.70 3.83 -24.14
C ALA A 21 -24.18 3.60 -23.77
N ARG A 22 -24.45 2.74 -22.80
CA ARG A 22 -25.80 2.48 -22.27
C ARG A 22 -26.26 3.48 -21.22
N ASN A 23 -25.49 4.54 -20.95
CA ASN A 23 -25.75 5.49 -19.85
C ASN A 23 -25.97 4.80 -18.49
N ALA A 24 -25.24 3.71 -18.23
CA ALA A 24 -25.38 2.89 -17.04
C ALA A 24 -24.65 3.48 -15.82
N PHE A 25 -25.00 4.75 -15.48
CA PHE A 25 -24.43 5.45 -14.32
C PHE A 25 -22.89 5.65 -14.36
N VAL A 26 -22.31 5.57 -15.57
CA VAL A 26 -20.88 5.80 -15.83
C VAL A 26 -20.75 6.91 -16.86
N THR A 27 -19.99 7.94 -16.54
CA THR A 27 -19.73 9.07 -17.44
C THR A 27 -18.23 9.12 -17.76
N ARG A 28 -17.89 9.23 -19.04
CA ARG A 28 -16.52 9.48 -19.47
C ARG A 28 -16.21 10.97 -19.32
N LEU A 29 -15.09 11.29 -18.70
CA LEU A 29 -14.67 12.68 -18.52
C LEU A 29 -14.07 13.25 -19.83
N PRO A 30 -13.92 14.61 -19.92
CA PRO A 30 -13.39 15.26 -21.12
C PRO A 30 -11.97 14.86 -21.51
N ASP A 31 -11.17 14.36 -20.56
CA ASP A 31 -9.83 13.83 -20.81
C ASP A 31 -9.82 12.54 -21.65
N GLY A 32 -11.01 11.95 -21.87
CA GLY A 32 -11.18 10.75 -22.70
C GLY A 32 -10.64 9.45 -22.11
N VAL A 33 -10.05 9.48 -20.91
CA VAL A 33 -9.45 8.30 -20.27
C VAL A 33 -9.99 8.03 -18.87
N THR A 34 -10.57 9.03 -18.23
CA THR A 34 -11.13 8.92 -16.88
C THR A 34 -12.64 8.68 -16.94
N TYR A 35 -13.10 7.78 -16.08
CA TYR A 35 -14.52 7.46 -15.94
C TYR A 35 -15.00 7.82 -14.55
N ARG A 36 -16.19 8.47 -14.48
CA ARG A 36 -16.85 8.80 -13.22
C ARG A 36 -18.07 7.90 -13.05
N PHE A 37 -18.09 7.17 -11.94
CA PHE A 37 -19.27 6.39 -11.56
C PHE A 37 -20.21 7.24 -10.72
N HIS A 38 -21.50 7.12 -10.98
CA HIS A 38 -22.53 7.68 -10.10
C HIS A 38 -22.38 7.09 -8.68
N HIS A 39 -22.68 7.88 -7.65
CA HIS A 39 -22.47 7.46 -6.25
C HIS A 39 -23.17 6.13 -5.93
N MET A 40 -24.42 5.92 -6.38
CA MET A 40 -25.14 4.67 -6.16
C MET A 40 -24.46 3.45 -6.77
N MET A 41 -23.92 3.59 -8.00
CA MET A 41 -23.13 2.52 -8.62
C MET A 41 -21.85 2.23 -7.83
N LYS A 42 -21.17 3.28 -7.37
CA LYS A 42 -19.99 3.16 -6.53
C LYS A 42 -20.30 2.44 -5.22
N GLU A 43 -21.39 2.79 -4.55
CA GLU A 43 -21.83 2.12 -3.31
C GLU A 43 -22.21 0.65 -3.56
N CYS A 44 -22.93 0.36 -4.63
CA CYS A 44 -23.28 -1.00 -5.03
C CYS A 44 -22.01 -1.84 -5.27
N ALA A 45 -21.06 -1.33 -6.07
CA ALA A 45 -19.80 -1.99 -6.34
C ALA A 45 -18.97 -2.20 -5.07
N GLN A 46 -18.92 -1.22 -4.18
CA GLN A 46 -18.24 -1.36 -2.88
C GLN A 46 -18.90 -2.41 -1.99
N ARG A 47 -20.23 -2.48 -1.98
CA ARG A 47 -20.96 -3.50 -1.23
C ARG A 47 -20.64 -4.89 -1.79
N THR A 48 -20.72 -5.06 -3.11
CA THR A 48 -20.39 -6.33 -3.79
C THR A 48 -18.92 -6.70 -3.52
N PHE A 49 -17.99 -5.75 -3.59
CA PHE A 49 -16.59 -6.02 -3.27
C PHE A 49 -16.40 -6.56 -1.85
N ARG A 50 -17.16 -6.03 -0.87
CA ARG A 50 -17.10 -6.49 0.53
C ARG A 50 -17.66 -7.91 0.73
N THR A 51 -18.49 -8.42 -0.19
CA THR A 51 -19.00 -9.81 -0.15
C THR A 51 -18.05 -10.82 -0.77
N LEU A 52 -17.00 -10.37 -1.46
CA LEU A 52 -15.99 -11.26 -2.00
C LEU A 52 -15.20 -11.95 -0.87
N PRO A 53 -14.64 -13.14 -1.11
CA PRO A 53 -13.74 -13.78 -0.17
C PRO A 53 -12.58 -12.84 0.20
N PRO A 54 -12.13 -12.83 1.48
CA PRO A 54 -11.05 -11.94 1.95
C PRO A 54 -9.79 -12.01 1.08
N GLU A 55 -9.40 -13.20 0.64
CA GLU A 55 -8.25 -13.41 -0.25
C GLU A 55 -8.41 -12.68 -1.59
N SER A 56 -9.62 -12.69 -2.17
CA SER A 56 -9.91 -11.98 -3.41
C SER A 56 -9.84 -10.47 -3.23
N GLN A 57 -10.34 -9.96 -2.09
CA GLN A 57 -10.23 -8.55 -1.75
C GLN A 57 -8.77 -8.14 -1.56
N GLN A 58 -7.97 -8.94 -0.83
CA GLN A 58 -6.55 -8.69 -0.62
C GLN A 58 -5.76 -8.71 -1.94
N ARG A 59 -6.01 -9.71 -2.79
CA ARG A 59 -5.37 -9.81 -4.11
C ARG A 59 -5.65 -8.59 -4.96
N CYS A 60 -6.90 -8.15 -5.04
CA CYS A 60 -7.29 -6.95 -5.77
C CYS A 60 -6.57 -5.70 -5.22
N ARG A 61 -6.52 -5.54 -3.89
CA ARG A 61 -5.83 -4.41 -3.27
C ARG A 61 -4.33 -4.42 -3.50
N ARG A 62 -3.66 -5.60 -3.48
CA ARG A 62 -2.23 -5.72 -3.83
C ARG A 62 -1.96 -5.25 -5.24
N ARG A 63 -2.79 -5.63 -6.22
CA ARG A 63 -2.67 -5.16 -7.60
C ARG A 63 -2.87 -3.66 -7.74
N TYR A 64 -3.81 -3.08 -6.99
CA TYR A 64 -3.93 -1.63 -6.88
C TYR A 64 -2.65 -1.00 -6.33
N GLY A 65 -2.10 -1.56 -5.27
CA GLY A 65 -0.84 -1.12 -4.68
C GLY A 65 0.29 -1.13 -5.69
N GLN A 66 0.48 -2.24 -6.40
CA GLN A 66 1.49 -2.39 -7.44
C GLN A 66 1.31 -1.38 -8.58
N TRP A 67 0.08 -1.24 -9.09
CA TRP A 67 -0.23 -0.30 -10.16
C TRP A 67 0.10 1.15 -9.79
N TYR A 68 -0.19 1.55 -8.55
CA TYR A 68 0.12 2.88 -8.04
C TYR A 68 1.63 3.05 -7.78
N GLU A 69 2.29 2.04 -7.24
CA GLU A 69 3.72 2.05 -6.96
C GLU A 69 4.55 2.24 -8.24
N GLU A 70 4.21 1.50 -9.31
CA GLU A 70 4.86 1.60 -10.63
C GLU A 70 4.76 3.00 -11.25
N ARG A 71 3.76 3.79 -10.84
CA ARG A 71 3.50 5.16 -11.31
C ARG A 71 3.96 6.24 -10.34
N GLY A 72 4.68 5.87 -9.28
CA GLY A 72 5.17 6.80 -8.26
C GLY A 72 4.06 7.40 -7.38
N GLN A 73 2.86 6.84 -7.43
CA GLN A 73 1.72 7.29 -6.61
C GLN A 73 1.76 6.60 -5.24
N TYR A 74 2.81 6.88 -4.48
CA TYR A 74 3.16 6.14 -3.27
C TYR A 74 2.14 6.23 -2.14
N LEU A 75 1.43 7.36 -1.98
CA LEU A 75 0.38 7.47 -0.96
C LEU A 75 -0.79 6.51 -1.23
N GLN A 76 -1.20 6.39 -2.49
CA GLN A 76 -2.25 5.46 -2.91
C GLN A 76 -1.77 4.02 -2.78
N ALA A 77 -0.51 3.74 -3.14
CA ALA A 77 0.12 2.43 -2.97
C ALA A 77 0.15 2.00 -1.49
N LEU A 78 0.59 2.88 -0.58
CA LEU A 78 0.60 2.63 0.87
C LEU A 78 -0.79 2.26 1.40
N ARG A 79 -1.82 3.02 0.99
CA ARG A 79 -3.21 2.74 1.41
C ARG A 79 -3.72 1.40 0.88
N ALA A 80 -3.37 1.08 -0.36
CA ALA A 80 -3.79 -0.16 -1.01
C ALA A 80 -3.10 -1.39 -0.37
N TYR A 81 -1.77 -1.35 -0.21
CA TYR A 81 -1.00 -2.41 0.44
C TYR A 81 -1.39 -2.58 1.92
N GLY A 82 -1.52 -1.48 2.67
CA GLY A 82 -1.96 -1.54 4.06
C GLY A 82 -3.36 -2.13 4.22
N GLY A 83 -4.28 -1.82 3.29
CA GLY A 83 -5.61 -2.43 3.23
C GLY A 83 -5.63 -3.89 2.77
N ALA A 84 -4.56 -4.35 2.12
CA ALA A 84 -4.33 -5.74 1.73
C ALA A 84 -3.57 -6.54 2.80
N GLU A 85 -3.10 -5.88 3.86
CA GLU A 85 -2.16 -6.45 4.84
C GLU A 85 -0.86 -6.95 4.21
N ASP A 86 -0.49 -6.36 3.08
CA ASP A 86 0.76 -6.60 2.38
C ASP A 86 1.84 -5.67 2.95
N PHE A 87 2.39 -6.06 4.10
CA PHE A 87 3.35 -5.24 4.82
C PHE A 87 4.70 -5.16 4.12
N ASP A 88 5.07 -6.16 3.34
CA ASP A 88 6.25 -6.10 2.47
C ASP A 88 6.12 -4.96 1.44
N GLY A 89 4.96 -4.88 0.77
CA GLY A 89 4.65 -3.76 -0.13
C GLY A 89 4.63 -2.40 0.57
N VAL A 90 4.07 -2.33 1.79
CA VAL A 90 4.10 -1.09 2.60
C VAL A 90 5.53 -0.66 2.88
N LEU A 91 6.39 -1.55 3.39
CA LEU A 91 7.76 -1.23 3.78
C LEU A 91 8.62 -0.84 2.58
N ARG A 92 8.48 -1.56 1.47
CA ARG A 92 9.15 -1.23 0.20
C ARG A 92 8.79 0.18 -0.30
N VAL A 93 7.53 0.59 -0.20
CA VAL A 93 7.10 1.94 -0.57
C VAL A 93 7.64 2.97 0.42
N VAL A 94 7.68 2.66 1.73
CA VAL A 94 8.27 3.52 2.76
C VAL A 94 9.77 3.77 2.48
N GLU A 95 10.50 2.78 2.02
CA GLU A 95 11.91 2.92 1.61
C GLU A 95 12.04 3.85 0.40
N LYS A 96 11.24 3.64 -0.65
CA LYS A 96 11.25 4.46 -1.87
C LYS A 96 10.93 5.92 -1.64
N ASP A 97 10.03 6.20 -0.71
CA ASP A 97 9.56 7.54 -0.35
C ASP A 97 10.35 8.18 0.80
N ALA A 98 11.31 7.47 1.37
CA ALA A 98 12.01 7.84 2.60
C ALA A 98 11.05 8.24 3.74
N GLY A 99 9.83 7.70 3.73
CA GLY A 99 8.79 7.90 4.74
C GLY A 99 8.19 9.30 4.79
N ILE A 100 8.35 10.11 3.77
CA ILE A 100 7.78 11.47 3.70
C ILE A 100 6.26 11.40 3.81
N LEU A 101 5.64 10.48 3.10
CA LEU A 101 4.18 10.32 3.04
C LEU A 101 3.58 9.69 4.31
N LEU A 102 4.38 9.11 5.20
CA LEU A 102 3.89 8.64 6.50
C LEU A 102 3.29 9.78 7.34
N ALA A 103 3.77 11.02 7.16
CA ALA A 103 3.21 12.20 7.80
C ALA A 103 1.78 12.53 7.35
N LEU A 104 1.36 12.03 6.18
CA LEU A 104 0.01 12.22 5.63
C LEU A 104 -0.96 11.11 6.04
N LEU A 105 -0.48 10.11 6.78
CA LEU A 105 -1.30 9.03 7.30
C LEU A 105 -1.56 9.24 8.80
N PRO A 106 -2.73 8.84 9.30
CA PRO A 106 -2.97 8.83 10.74
C PRO A 106 -1.94 7.93 11.45
N PRO A 107 -1.26 8.43 12.51
CA PRO A 107 -0.27 7.63 13.25
C PRO A 107 -0.80 6.26 13.70
N GLU A 108 -2.05 6.21 14.17
CA GLU A 108 -2.68 4.98 14.63
C GLU A 108 -2.84 3.93 13.53
N GLN A 109 -3.00 4.36 12.28
CA GLN A 109 -3.04 3.45 11.13
C GLN A 109 -1.68 2.78 10.91
N VAL A 110 -0.61 3.56 10.93
CA VAL A 110 0.76 3.04 10.77
C VAL A 110 1.14 2.15 11.93
N LEU A 111 0.78 2.54 13.16
CA LEU A 111 0.97 1.72 14.36
C LEU A 111 0.25 0.37 14.24
N SER A 112 -1.00 0.38 13.77
CA SER A 112 -1.78 -0.84 13.56
C SER A 112 -1.16 -1.76 12.49
N TRP A 113 -0.52 -1.21 11.46
CA TRP A 113 0.23 -2.01 10.48
C TRP A 113 1.46 -2.67 11.10
N LEU A 114 2.24 -1.90 11.88
CA LEU A 114 3.42 -2.42 12.57
C LEU A 114 3.07 -3.52 13.58
N ASP A 115 1.97 -3.38 14.32
CA ASP A 115 1.54 -4.38 15.30
C ASP A 115 1.12 -5.71 14.65
N ARG A 116 0.76 -5.69 13.36
CA ARG A 116 0.40 -6.89 12.58
C ARG A 116 1.52 -7.38 11.67
N CYS A 117 2.57 -6.57 11.48
CA CYS A 117 3.69 -6.95 10.65
C CYS A 117 4.56 -7.97 11.37
N LEU A 118 4.90 -9.05 10.68
CA LEU A 118 5.79 -10.08 11.22
C LEU A 118 7.22 -9.55 11.31
N PRO A 119 8.00 -9.92 12.36
CA PRO A 119 9.39 -9.50 12.49
C PRO A 119 10.25 -9.80 11.26
N GLU A 120 10.08 -10.98 10.67
CA GLU A 120 10.85 -11.41 9.50
C GLU A 120 10.60 -10.53 8.25
N VAL A 121 9.44 -9.89 8.19
CA VAL A 121 9.13 -8.92 7.12
C VAL A 121 9.86 -7.61 7.38
N LEU A 122 9.86 -7.12 8.63
CA LEU A 122 10.61 -5.91 9.02
C LEU A 122 12.11 -6.07 8.77
N GLU A 123 12.69 -7.20 9.14
CA GLU A 123 14.12 -7.49 9.00
C GLU A 123 14.62 -7.45 7.55
N ARG A 124 13.74 -7.65 6.57
CA ARG A 124 14.05 -7.51 5.15
C ARG A 124 14.14 -6.07 4.68
N HIS A 125 13.63 -5.11 5.49
CA HIS A 125 13.51 -3.71 5.16
C HIS A 125 14.20 -2.80 6.18
N PRO A 126 15.53 -2.86 6.33
CA PRO A 126 16.26 -2.09 7.35
C PRO A 126 16.10 -0.56 7.19
N LEU A 127 16.06 -0.07 5.96
CA LEU A 127 15.83 1.37 5.71
C LEU A 127 14.44 1.81 6.12
N ALA A 128 13.41 0.99 5.87
CA ALA A 128 12.07 1.27 6.36
C ALA A 128 12.02 1.31 7.90
N MET A 129 12.75 0.42 8.57
CA MET A 129 12.84 0.43 10.04
C MET A 129 13.42 1.75 10.57
N LEU A 130 14.50 2.28 9.96
CA LEU A 130 15.08 3.58 10.32
C LEU A 130 14.07 4.72 10.15
N VAL A 131 13.37 4.72 9.03
CA VAL A 131 12.33 5.72 8.72
C VAL A 131 11.17 5.64 9.72
N LEU A 132 10.74 4.43 10.06
CA LEU A 132 9.69 4.20 11.05
C LEU A 132 10.13 4.62 12.46
N MET A 133 11.38 4.36 12.85
CA MET A 133 11.93 4.83 14.12
C MET A 133 11.87 6.36 14.22
N ARG A 134 12.25 7.08 13.15
CA ARG A 134 12.12 8.54 13.08
C ARG A 134 10.66 8.98 13.27
N SER A 135 9.73 8.30 12.61
CA SER A 135 8.30 8.59 12.72
C SER A 135 7.78 8.32 14.15
N MET A 136 8.19 7.20 14.77
CA MET A 136 7.85 6.89 16.17
C MET A 136 8.37 7.95 17.14
N PHE A 137 9.60 8.44 16.93
CA PHE A 137 10.15 9.53 17.71
C PHE A 137 9.31 10.81 17.59
N ASN A 138 8.98 11.22 16.37
CA ASN A 138 8.16 12.40 16.10
C ASN A 138 6.75 12.28 16.73
N TRP A 139 6.18 11.08 16.74
CA TRP A 139 4.87 10.80 17.35
C TRP A 139 4.96 10.50 18.85
N ARG A 140 6.13 10.67 19.47
CA ARG A 140 6.40 10.41 20.91
C ARG A 140 6.07 8.97 21.32
N ARG A 141 6.22 8.01 20.42
CA ARG A 141 6.02 6.57 20.67
C ARG A 141 7.35 5.88 21.00
N ILE A 142 8.05 6.40 22.00
CA ILE A 142 9.42 5.98 22.38
C ILE A 142 9.55 4.47 22.63
N PRO A 143 8.63 3.79 23.34
CA PRO A 143 8.76 2.34 23.54
C PRO A 143 8.77 1.55 22.22
N LYS A 144 7.94 1.94 21.23
CA LYS A 144 7.93 1.29 19.90
C LYS A 144 9.21 1.59 19.11
N MET A 145 9.71 2.83 19.19
CA MET A 145 10.98 3.20 18.58
C MET A 145 12.13 2.33 19.10
N LEU A 146 12.22 2.13 20.42
CA LEU A 146 13.27 1.31 21.04
C LEU A 146 13.17 -0.15 20.59
N ARG A 147 11.96 -0.72 20.51
CA ARG A 147 11.77 -2.09 19.98
C ARG A 147 12.25 -2.22 18.54
N LEU A 148 11.90 -1.26 17.67
CA LEU A 148 12.37 -1.26 16.27
C LEU A 148 13.90 -1.16 16.21
N LYS A 149 14.51 -0.35 17.09
CA LYS A 149 15.98 -0.26 17.19
C LYS A 149 16.61 -1.61 17.55
N GLU A 150 16.09 -2.29 18.56
CA GLU A 150 16.58 -3.61 18.99
C GLU A 150 16.48 -4.64 17.87
N GLN A 151 15.34 -4.67 17.17
CA GLN A 151 15.12 -5.54 16.01
C GLN A 151 16.08 -5.22 14.85
N LEU A 152 16.30 -3.93 14.57
CA LEU A 152 17.23 -3.51 13.52
C LEU A 152 18.67 -3.95 13.85
N LEU A 153 19.14 -3.73 15.08
CA LEU A 153 20.47 -4.13 15.51
C LEU A 153 20.63 -5.65 15.41
N ALA A 154 19.65 -6.42 15.87
CA ALA A 154 19.66 -7.87 15.75
C ALA A 154 19.70 -8.33 14.29
N ALA A 155 18.95 -7.69 13.40
CA ALA A 155 18.96 -8.00 11.98
C ALA A 155 20.31 -7.68 11.29
N ILE A 156 20.98 -6.60 11.72
CA ILE A 156 22.33 -6.24 11.24
C ILE A 156 23.36 -7.26 11.72
N ASP A 157 23.33 -7.62 13.00
CA ASP A 157 24.26 -8.57 13.59
C ASP A 157 24.12 -9.98 13.00
N ALA A 158 22.91 -10.35 12.57
CA ALA A 158 22.63 -11.63 11.91
C ALA A 158 23.14 -11.71 10.46
N ARG A 159 23.58 -10.58 9.86
CA ARG A 159 24.12 -10.52 8.48
C ARG A 159 25.65 -10.47 8.49
N PRO A 160 26.35 -11.61 8.37
CA PRO A 160 27.84 -11.67 8.45
C PRO A 160 28.53 -10.97 7.27
N ASP A 161 27.83 -10.79 6.14
CA ASP A 161 28.40 -10.26 4.90
C ASP A 161 28.35 -8.73 4.77
N MET A 162 27.82 -8.01 5.76
CA MET A 162 27.82 -6.54 5.72
C MET A 162 29.23 -6.00 6.00
N SER A 163 29.75 -5.15 5.10
CA SER A 163 31.01 -4.44 5.31
C SER A 163 30.92 -3.51 6.54
N GLY A 164 32.09 -3.19 7.14
CA GLY A 164 32.14 -2.29 8.30
C GLY A 164 31.55 -0.89 8.00
N GLU A 165 31.58 -0.45 6.73
CA GLU A 165 31.00 0.82 6.25
C GLU A 165 29.47 0.80 6.21
N GLU A 166 28.86 -0.37 6.00
CA GLU A 166 27.40 -0.54 6.00
C GLU A 166 26.81 -0.67 7.41
N ARG A 167 27.66 -0.87 8.45
CA ARG A 167 27.29 -1.00 9.86
C ARG A 167 27.36 0.31 10.64
N GLY A 168 27.99 1.34 10.05
CA GLY A 168 28.30 2.63 10.69
C GLY A 168 27.17 3.67 10.73
#